data_da0dd474815fdb6413226aad6e25c60f
#
_entry.id   da0dd474815fdb6413226aad6e25c60f
#
_cell.length_a   1.000
_cell.length_b   1.000
_cell.length_c   1.000
_cell.angle_alpha   90.00
_cell.angle_beta   90.00
_cell.angle_gamma   90.00
#
_symmetry.space_group_name_H-M   'P 1'
#
loop_
_entity.id
_entity.type
_entity.pdbx_description
1 polymer ?
#
loop_
_entity_poly.entity_id
_entity_poly.type
_entity_poly.pdbx_seq_one_letter_code
_entity_poly.pdbx_strand_id
1 'polypeptide(L)'
;MLPLRIGVDTGGTFTDFIVVFKNHQFSFKVPSTPYSPAQAILTGLGQALEQLSDELGEMGEAREEVVDIVHGTTVATNALLERKGARTALVTTSGFEDVIEIGRQARPDLYNLAVKRPAPLVPTELRFGVKERVAADASVVEPLTKRELAALVKKLKWADIESIAVSLLFSFANASHEKAIVEALEPLGLPVSISHQILPEYREFERTSTVIINAYLAPRVSQYLGE
;
A
#
# COMPACT_ATOMS: atom_id res chain seq x y z
N MET A 1 -9.46 -28.53 -21.92
CA MET A 1 -8.94 -29.10 -20.65
C MET A 1 -9.07 -28.04 -19.58
N LEU A 2 -9.44 -28.37 -18.36
CA LEU A 2 -9.45 -27.40 -17.27
C LEU A 2 -7.99 -27.26 -16.78
N PRO A 3 -7.44 -26.02 -16.68
CA PRO A 3 -6.08 -25.80 -16.21
C PRO A 3 -5.94 -26.24 -14.74
N LEU A 4 -4.73 -26.61 -14.35
CA LEU A 4 -4.37 -26.74 -12.94
C LEU A 4 -4.49 -25.37 -12.28
N ARG A 5 -5.27 -25.27 -11.19
CA ARG A 5 -5.44 -24.05 -10.41
C ARG A 5 -4.94 -24.24 -9.00
N ILE A 6 -4.13 -23.31 -8.52
CA ILE A 6 -3.58 -23.34 -7.18
C ILE A 6 -3.91 -22.02 -6.52
N GLY A 7 -4.70 -22.06 -5.44
CA GLY A 7 -4.90 -20.94 -4.54
C GLY A 7 -3.87 -20.99 -3.42
N VAL A 8 -3.20 -19.88 -3.15
CA VAL A 8 -2.22 -19.72 -2.08
C VAL A 8 -2.65 -18.57 -1.20
N ASP A 9 -2.81 -18.77 0.10
CA ASP A 9 -3.08 -17.70 1.07
C ASP A 9 -1.96 -17.64 2.11
N THR A 10 -1.14 -16.60 2.03
CA THR A 10 -0.01 -16.42 2.93
C THR A 10 -0.40 -15.62 4.16
N GLY A 11 -0.56 -16.33 5.29
CA GLY A 11 -0.71 -15.74 6.61
C GLY A 11 0.62 -15.56 7.36
N GLY A 12 0.56 -15.00 8.57
CA GLY A 12 1.76 -14.78 9.40
C GLY A 12 2.39 -16.06 9.95
N THR A 13 1.61 -17.13 10.13
CA THR A 13 2.06 -18.39 10.75
C THR A 13 2.06 -19.56 9.77
N PHE A 14 1.05 -19.67 8.95
CA PHE A 14 0.89 -20.71 7.94
C PHE A 14 0.53 -20.09 6.60
N THR A 15 0.95 -20.78 5.53
CA THR A 15 0.53 -20.54 4.16
C THR A 15 -0.37 -21.70 3.77
N ASP A 16 -1.62 -21.39 3.45
CA ASP A 16 -2.65 -22.34 3.07
C ASP A 16 -2.67 -22.52 1.55
N PHE A 17 -2.84 -23.76 1.09
CA PHE A 17 -2.91 -24.12 -0.30
C PHE A 17 -4.23 -24.82 -0.61
N ILE A 18 -4.82 -24.46 -1.73
CA ILE A 18 -5.95 -25.16 -2.35
C ILE A 18 -5.55 -25.51 -3.78
N VAL A 19 -5.63 -26.78 -4.13
CA VAL A 19 -5.28 -27.30 -5.45
C VAL A 19 -6.53 -27.85 -6.10
N VAL A 20 -6.81 -27.42 -7.33
CA VAL A 20 -7.96 -27.87 -8.13
C VAL A 20 -7.45 -28.32 -9.49
N PHE A 21 -7.65 -29.59 -9.81
CA PHE A 21 -7.28 -30.17 -11.09
C PHE A 21 -8.36 -31.18 -11.57
N LYS A 22 -8.98 -30.90 -12.69
CA LYS A 22 -10.11 -31.71 -13.21
C LYS A 22 -11.21 -31.81 -12.14
N ASN A 23 -11.48 -33.03 -11.64
CA ASN A 23 -12.45 -33.31 -10.58
C ASN A 23 -11.83 -33.55 -9.21
N HIS A 24 -10.50 -33.34 -9.08
CA HIS A 24 -9.76 -33.49 -7.82
C HIS A 24 -9.60 -32.13 -7.18
N GLN A 25 -9.83 -32.08 -5.86
CA GLN A 25 -9.56 -30.89 -5.03
C GLN A 25 -9.01 -31.36 -3.69
N PHE A 26 -7.90 -30.78 -3.30
CA PHE A 26 -7.33 -30.99 -1.96
C PHE A 26 -6.76 -29.69 -1.39
N SER A 27 -6.56 -29.66 -0.09
CA SER A 27 -5.99 -28.51 0.59
C SER A 27 -4.99 -28.96 1.66
N PHE A 28 -3.95 -28.19 1.87
CA PHE A 28 -2.96 -28.41 2.89
C PHE A 28 -2.35 -27.06 3.32
N LYS A 29 -1.52 -27.09 4.34
CA LYS A 29 -0.81 -25.91 4.83
C LYS A 29 0.64 -26.21 5.11
N VAL A 30 1.47 -25.21 4.87
CA VAL A 30 2.89 -25.22 5.23
C VAL A 30 3.20 -24.11 6.24
N PRO A 31 4.21 -24.23 7.10
CA PRO A 31 4.65 -23.11 7.93
C PRO A 31 5.10 -21.95 7.08
N SER A 32 4.63 -20.74 7.37
CA SER A 32 5.11 -19.52 6.71
C SER A 32 6.55 -19.22 7.11
N THR A 33 7.32 -18.67 6.16
CA THR A 33 8.69 -18.21 6.38
C THR A 33 8.70 -16.68 6.36
N PRO A 34 8.58 -15.99 7.53
CA PRO A 34 8.39 -14.54 7.58
C PRO A 34 9.50 -13.72 6.93
N TYR A 35 10.73 -14.27 6.87
CA TYR A 35 11.90 -13.62 6.27
C TYR A 35 12.07 -13.90 4.78
N SER A 36 11.38 -14.88 4.24
CA SER A 36 11.37 -15.25 2.80
C SER A 36 10.04 -15.94 2.45
N PRO A 37 8.96 -15.19 2.28
CA PRO A 37 7.64 -15.73 1.98
C PRO A 37 7.61 -16.61 0.72
N ALA A 38 8.44 -16.28 -0.27
CA ALA A 38 8.60 -17.07 -1.49
C ALA A 38 9.00 -18.52 -1.20
N GLN A 39 9.80 -18.78 -0.16
CA GLN A 39 10.21 -20.13 0.17
C GLN A 39 9.07 -21.01 0.65
N ALA A 40 8.15 -20.49 1.46
CA ALA A 40 6.93 -21.21 1.85
C ALA A 40 6.06 -21.54 0.63
N ILE A 41 5.94 -20.58 -0.29
CA ILE A 41 5.17 -20.76 -1.54
C ILE A 41 5.80 -21.85 -2.40
N LEU A 42 7.11 -21.79 -2.65
CA LEU A 42 7.83 -22.80 -3.44
C LEU A 42 7.76 -24.19 -2.80
N THR A 43 7.90 -24.28 -1.48
CA THR A 43 7.77 -25.55 -0.74
C THR A 43 6.35 -26.13 -0.92
N GLY A 44 5.32 -25.29 -0.75
CA GLY A 44 3.94 -25.74 -0.92
C GLY A 44 3.61 -26.11 -2.37
N LEU A 45 4.13 -25.38 -3.37
CA LEU A 45 3.98 -25.75 -4.78
C LEU A 45 4.61 -27.12 -5.07
N GLY A 46 5.81 -27.39 -4.51
CA GLY A 46 6.44 -28.70 -4.61
C GLY A 46 5.55 -29.82 -4.05
N GLN A 47 5.03 -29.64 -2.83
CA GLN A 47 4.11 -30.59 -2.21
C GLN A 47 2.82 -30.78 -3.00
N ALA A 48 2.26 -29.70 -3.59
CA ALA A 48 1.08 -29.79 -4.43
C ALA A 48 1.31 -30.65 -5.66
N LEU A 49 2.46 -30.51 -6.31
CA LEU A 49 2.85 -31.30 -7.47
C LEU A 49 3.12 -32.77 -7.13
N GLU A 50 3.76 -33.05 -5.99
CA GLU A 50 3.97 -34.41 -5.50
C GLU A 50 2.63 -35.11 -5.22
N GLN A 51 1.72 -34.51 -4.46
CA GLN A 51 0.41 -35.07 -4.17
C GLN A 51 -0.42 -35.29 -5.44
N LEU A 52 -0.34 -34.36 -6.40
CA LEU A 52 -1.02 -34.53 -7.68
C LEU A 52 -0.46 -35.73 -8.47
N SER A 53 0.87 -35.91 -8.45
CA SER A 53 1.54 -37.04 -9.09
C SER A 53 1.12 -38.39 -8.48
N ASP A 54 1.04 -38.43 -7.14
CA ASP A 54 0.63 -39.64 -6.41
C ASP A 54 -0.84 -40.01 -6.68
N GLU A 55 -1.74 -39.02 -6.74
CA GLU A 55 -3.18 -39.26 -7.00
C GLU A 55 -3.50 -39.63 -8.45
N LEU A 56 -2.73 -39.08 -9.39
CA LEU A 56 -3.01 -39.27 -10.84
C LEU A 56 -2.24 -40.46 -11.47
N GLY A 57 -1.26 -41.05 -10.72
CA GLY A 57 -0.36 -42.04 -11.25
C GLY A 57 0.59 -41.50 -12.32
N GLU A 58 1.36 -42.38 -12.98
CA GLU A 58 2.34 -42.00 -14.02
C GLU A 58 1.70 -41.43 -15.31
N MET A 59 0.69 -40.57 -15.19
CA MET A 59 0.18 -39.80 -16.32
C MET A 59 1.17 -38.66 -16.62
N GLY A 60 2.19 -39.00 -17.44
CA GLY A 60 3.25 -38.08 -17.87
C GLY A 60 2.83 -36.86 -18.68
N GLU A 61 1.58 -36.46 -18.63
CA GLU A 61 0.99 -35.34 -19.38
C GLU A 61 0.82 -34.06 -18.56
N ALA A 62 1.08 -34.07 -17.24
CA ALA A 62 0.92 -32.87 -16.40
C ALA A 62 2.01 -31.80 -16.64
N ARG A 63 3.02 -32.07 -17.47
CA ARG A 63 4.16 -31.14 -17.69
C ARG A 63 3.89 -29.97 -18.64
N GLU A 64 2.78 -29.97 -19.37
CA GLU A 64 2.45 -28.91 -20.34
C GLU A 64 1.12 -28.17 -20.04
N GLU A 65 0.46 -28.43 -18.92
CA GLU A 65 -0.79 -27.73 -18.60
C GLU A 65 -0.52 -26.33 -18.01
N VAL A 66 -1.32 -25.37 -18.47
CA VAL A 66 -1.29 -23.98 -17.93
C VAL A 66 -1.62 -24.04 -16.44
N VAL A 67 -0.74 -23.56 -15.61
CA VAL A 67 -0.94 -23.43 -14.17
C VAL A 67 -1.46 -22.01 -13.88
N ASP A 68 -2.66 -21.94 -13.33
CA ASP A 68 -3.26 -20.68 -12.87
C ASP A 68 -3.04 -20.57 -11.36
N ILE A 69 -2.22 -19.61 -10.93
CA ILE A 69 -1.90 -19.41 -9.51
C ILE A 69 -2.57 -18.12 -9.03
N VAL A 70 -3.43 -18.26 -8.02
CA VAL A 70 -4.04 -17.11 -7.34
C VAL A 70 -3.44 -16.98 -5.95
N HIS A 71 -2.78 -15.86 -5.70
CA HIS A 71 -2.09 -15.60 -4.44
C HIS A 71 -2.78 -14.49 -3.64
N GLY A 72 -3.28 -14.85 -2.46
CA GLY A 72 -3.76 -13.93 -1.42
C GLY A 72 -2.71 -13.76 -0.30
N THR A 73 -2.68 -12.59 0.32
CA THR A 73 -1.78 -12.34 1.43
C THR A 73 -2.34 -11.32 2.41
N THR A 74 -2.05 -11.49 3.70
CA THR A 74 -2.39 -10.54 4.77
C THR A 74 -1.21 -9.63 5.14
N VAL A 75 -0.09 -9.65 4.38
CA VAL A 75 1.14 -8.89 4.69
C VAL A 75 0.85 -7.40 4.87
N ALA A 76 0.07 -6.79 3.97
CA ALA A 76 -0.28 -5.38 4.06
C ALA A 76 -1.09 -5.07 5.33
N THR A 77 -2.12 -5.87 5.62
CA THR A 77 -2.96 -5.71 6.80
C THR A 77 -2.16 -5.87 8.08
N ASN A 78 -1.30 -6.89 8.15
CA ASN A 78 -0.43 -7.13 9.31
C ASN A 78 0.57 -6.00 9.50
N ALA A 79 1.22 -5.51 8.45
CA ALA A 79 2.14 -4.38 8.51
C ALA A 79 1.46 -3.10 9.04
N LEU A 80 0.19 -2.87 8.65
CA LEU A 80 -0.60 -1.74 9.14
C LEU A 80 -0.95 -1.89 10.63
N LEU A 81 -1.48 -3.06 11.03
CA LEU A 81 -1.91 -3.33 12.40
C LEU A 81 -0.72 -3.32 13.39
N GLU A 82 0.40 -3.88 12.98
CA GLU A 82 1.64 -3.93 13.78
C GLU A 82 2.46 -2.64 13.69
N ARG A 83 2.03 -1.67 12.88
CA ARG A 83 2.74 -0.40 12.62
C ARG A 83 4.18 -0.59 12.11
N LYS A 84 4.37 -1.57 11.23
CA LYS A 84 5.66 -1.93 10.61
C LYS A 84 5.79 -1.50 9.14
N GLY A 85 5.10 -0.45 8.73
CA GLY A 85 5.21 0.13 7.39
C GLY A 85 6.45 0.99 7.20
N ALA A 86 6.52 1.67 6.07
CA ALA A 86 7.59 2.57 5.70
C ALA A 86 7.51 3.90 6.46
N ARG A 87 8.65 4.51 6.76
CA ARG A 87 8.71 5.87 7.30
C ARG A 87 8.26 6.87 6.22
N THR A 88 7.04 7.34 6.34
CA THR A 88 6.33 8.08 5.29
C THR A 88 6.27 9.57 5.60
N ALA A 89 6.52 10.42 4.58
CA ALA A 89 6.22 11.85 4.63
C ALA A 89 4.86 12.14 4.01
N LEU A 90 4.14 13.12 4.55
CA LEU A 90 2.95 13.71 3.94
C LEU A 90 3.29 15.05 3.34
N VAL A 91 2.96 15.26 2.07
CA VAL A 91 2.95 16.56 1.39
C VAL A 91 1.50 16.96 1.15
N THR A 92 1.11 18.11 1.67
CA THR A 92 -0.27 18.62 1.57
C THR A 92 -0.30 20.13 1.34
N THR A 93 -1.47 20.69 1.07
CA THR A 93 -1.68 22.15 1.01
C THR A 93 -1.37 22.77 2.37
N SER A 94 -0.64 23.88 2.38
CA SER A 94 -0.28 24.60 3.61
C SER A 94 -1.51 24.99 4.42
N GLY A 95 -1.47 24.71 5.74
CA GLY A 95 -2.58 24.85 6.68
C GLY A 95 -3.50 23.62 6.79
N PHE A 96 -3.19 22.52 6.07
CA PHE A 96 -3.92 21.26 6.12
C PHE A 96 -3.07 20.07 6.60
N GLU A 97 -1.92 20.35 7.20
CA GLU A 97 -0.98 19.34 7.71
C GLU A 97 -1.63 18.47 8.80
N ASP A 98 -2.54 19.05 9.58
CA ASP A 98 -3.17 18.37 10.71
C ASP A 98 -4.52 17.71 10.39
N VAL A 99 -4.94 17.67 9.11
CA VAL A 99 -6.19 16.99 8.69
C VAL A 99 -6.25 15.56 9.21
N ILE A 100 -5.14 14.81 9.14
CA ILE A 100 -5.07 13.42 9.60
C ILE A 100 -5.17 13.26 11.12
N GLU A 101 -4.81 14.29 11.87
CA GLU A 101 -4.91 14.31 13.34
C GLU A 101 -6.29 14.75 13.81
N ILE A 102 -6.83 15.79 13.18
CA ILE A 102 -8.16 16.32 13.44
C ILE A 102 -9.22 15.27 13.09
N GLY A 103 -9.06 14.62 11.93
CA GLY A 103 -9.99 13.63 11.43
C GLY A 103 -11.40 14.19 11.33
N ARG A 104 -12.40 13.37 11.57
CA ARG A 104 -13.82 13.78 11.63
C ARG A 104 -14.24 14.34 13.01
N GLN A 105 -13.30 14.59 13.90
CA GLN A 105 -13.54 15.06 15.26
C GLN A 105 -14.46 14.15 16.12
N ALA A 106 -14.72 12.92 15.66
CA ALA A 106 -15.47 11.95 16.44
C ALA A 106 -14.70 11.55 17.69
N ARG A 107 -15.38 11.56 18.84
CA ARG A 107 -14.83 11.05 20.10
C ARG A 107 -15.06 9.54 20.15
N PRO A 108 -14.02 8.71 20.34
CA PRO A 108 -14.19 7.27 20.49
C PRO A 108 -15.07 6.89 21.69
N ASP A 109 -15.01 7.70 22.75
CA ASP A 109 -15.82 7.56 23.95
C ASP A 109 -16.33 8.93 24.39
N LEU A 110 -17.65 9.13 24.35
CA LEU A 110 -18.31 10.42 24.60
C LEU A 110 -18.15 10.91 26.04
N TYR A 111 -18.08 9.99 27.00
CA TYR A 111 -18.06 10.31 28.43
C TYR A 111 -16.66 10.27 29.06
N ASN A 112 -15.64 9.88 28.31
CA ASN A 112 -14.27 9.85 28.78
C ASN A 112 -13.51 11.11 28.32
N LEU A 113 -13.21 12.00 29.26
CA LEU A 113 -12.46 13.24 28.97
C LEU A 113 -10.97 13.02 28.69
N ALA A 114 -10.43 11.84 29.02
CA ALA A 114 -9.03 11.49 28.86
C ALA A 114 -8.76 10.50 27.71
N VAL A 115 -9.68 10.39 26.74
CA VAL A 115 -9.52 9.50 25.57
C VAL A 115 -8.27 9.87 24.78
N LYS A 116 -7.38 8.90 24.64
CA LYS A 116 -6.23 9.01 23.73
C LYS A 116 -6.60 8.40 22.39
N ARG A 117 -6.48 9.20 21.31
CA ARG A 117 -6.57 8.68 19.95
C ARG A 117 -5.29 7.92 19.59
N PRO A 118 -5.37 6.87 18.74
CA PRO A 118 -4.18 6.29 18.16
C PRO A 118 -3.36 7.35 17.43
N ALA A 119 -2.04 7.34 17.61
CA ALA A 119 -1.17 8.28 16.90
C ALA A 119 -1.33 8.11 15.38
N PRO A 120 -1.33 9.19 14.58
CA PRO A 120 -1.31 9.11 13.12
C PRO A 120 -0.11 8.29 12.61
N LEU A 121 -0.23 7.73 11.40
CA LEU A 121 0.86 6.99 10.74
C LEU A 121 2.02 7.92 10.36
N VAL A 122 1.70 9.18 10.05
CA VAL A 122 2.70 10.21 9.74
C VAL A 122 2.77 11.17 10.92
N PRO A 123 3.90 11.22 11.64
CA PRO A 123 4.09 12.14 12.76
C PRO A 123 4.22 13.58 12.26
N THR A 124 4.01 14.55 13.15
CA THR A 124 3.91 15.98 12.79
C THR A 124 5.15 16.50 12.06
N GLU A 125 6.34 16.06 12.45
CA GLU A 125 7.62 16.47 11.85
C GLU A 125 7.82 15.98 10.41
N LEU A 126 7.02 15.01 9.95
CA LEU A 126 7.04 14.49 8.58
C LEU A 126 5.86 14.98 7.74
N ARG A 127 5.13 15.99 8.19
CA ARG A 127 4.05 16.64 7.46
C ARG A 127 4.55 17.96 6.86
N PHE A 128 4.49 18.10 5.55
CA PHE A 128 5.03 19.24 4.81
C PHE A 128 3.92 19.96 4.05
N GLY A 129 3.60 21.18 4.47
CA GLY A 129 2.71 22.07 3.77
C GLY A 129 3.42 22.78 2.61
N VAL A 130 2.79 22.84 1.44
CA VAL A 130 3.22 23.63 0.29
C VAL A 130 2.27 24.79 0.04
N LYS A 131 2.81 25.97 -0.25
CA LYS A 131 2.00 27.14 -0.58
C LYS A 131 1.46 27.00 -2.00
N GLU A 132 0.24 26.58 -2.08
CA GLU A 132 -0.55 26.44 -3.29
C GLU A 132 -2.02 26.43 -2.92
N ARG A 133 -2.92 26.75 -3.87
CA ARG A 133 -4.35 26.61 -3.67
C ARG A 133 -5.07 26.37 -4.99
N VAL A 134 -5.83 25.29 -5.04
CA VAL A 134 -6.87 25.05 -6.05
C VAL A 134 -8.22 25.28 -5.39
N ALA A 135 -9.16 25.89 -6.12
CA ALA A 135 -10.54 26.09 -5.70
C ALA A 135 -11.45 24.92 -6.13
N ALA A 136 -12.67 24.91 -5.60
CA ALA A 136 -13.66 23.87 -5.88
C ALA A 136 -14.07 23.78 -7.36
N ASP A 137 -13.99 24.90 -8.09
CA ASP A 137 -14.23 24.99 -9.54
C ASP A 137 -13.02 24.62 -10.40
N ALA A 138 -12.00 24.02 -9.80
CA ALA A 138 -10.72 23.65 -10.40
C ALA A 138 -9.82 24.84 -10.81
N SER A 139 -10.19 26.06 -10.54
CA SER A 139 -9.34 27.23 -10.79
C SER A 139 -8.14 27.26 -9.83
N VAL A 140 -6.99 27.75 -10.32
CA VAL A 140 -5.80 27.94 -9.49
C VAL A 140 -5.88 29.32 -8.82
N VAL A 141 -6.07 29.33 -7.49
CA VAL A 141 -6.10 30.54 -6.68
C VAL A 141 -4.70 30.98 -6.29
N GLU A 142 -3.83 30.03 -5.89
CA GLU A 142 -2.43 30.28 -5.60
C GLU A 142 -1.57 29.26 -6.35
N PRO A 143 -0.73 29.72 -7.29
CA PRO A 143 0.07 28.80 -8.11
C PRO A 143 1.24 28.22 -7.30
N LEU A 144 1.52 26.95 -7.52
CA LEU A 144 2.69 26.28 -6.98
C LEU A 144 3.95 26.76 -7.70
N THR A 145 4.83 27.45 -6.98
CA THR A 145 6.02 28.05 -7.57
C THR A 145 7.23 27.09 -7.59
N LYS A 146 8.16 27.30 -8.53
CA LYS A 146 9.44 26.56 -8.58
C LYS A 146 10.25 26.69 -7.28
N ARG A 147 10.14 27.85 -6.59
CA ARG A 147 10.79 28.10 -5.30
C ARG A 147 10.22 27.18 -4.20
N GLU A 148 8.89 27.03 -4.14
CA GLU A 148 8.23 26.12 -3.19
C GLU A 148 8.62 24.67 -3.47
N LEU A 149 8.63 24.23 -4.75
CA LEU A 149 9.08 22.89 -5.13
C LEU A 149 10.53 22.62 -4.69
N ALA A 150 11.45 23.56 -4.95
CA ALA A 150 12.84 23.41 -4.55
C ALA A 150 13.01 23.35 -3.02
N ALA A 151 12.24 24.15 -2.29
CA ALA A 151 12.23 24.14 -0.82
C ALA A 151 11.69 22.81 -0.27
N LEU A 152 10.61 22.27 -0.87
CA LEU A 152 10.04 20.98 -0.52
C LEU A 152 11.05 19.85 -0.73
N VAL A 153 11.64 19.75 -1.93
CA VAL A 153 12.66 18.73 -2.25
C VAL A 153 13.83 18.79 -1.24
N LYS A 154 14.31 19.98 -0.92
CA LYS A 154 15.36 20.15 0.07
C LYS A 154 14.96 19.62 1.44
N LYS A 155 13.74 19.91 1.92
CA LYS A 155 13.25 19.42 3.23
C LYS A 155 13.14 17.89 3.23
N LEU A 156 12.54 17.29 2.19
CA LEU A 156 12.33 15.85 2.09
C LEU A 156 13.65 15.07 1.98
N LYS A 157 14.66 15.63 1.30
CA LYS A 157 15.99 15.03 1.20
C LYS A 157 16.66 14.77 2.56
N TRP A 158 16.34 15.59 3.58
CA TRP A 158 16.92 15.47 4.93
C TRP A 158 15.99 14.81 5.94
N ALA A 159 14.81 14.36 5.50
CA ALA A 159 13.78 13.89 6.43
C ALA A 159 13.90 12.41 6.81
N ASP A 160 14.89 11.66 6.30
CA ASP A 160 15.07 10.23 6.57
C ASP A 160 13.77 9.47 6.38
N ILE A 161 13.26 9.43 5.16
CA ILE A 161 11.98 8.83 4.78
C ILE A 161 12.16 7.74 3.72
N GLU A 162 11.25 6.77 3.70
CA GLU A 162 11.22 5.65 2.76
C GLU A 162 10.14 5.81 1.68
N SER A 163 9.14 6.69 1.90
CA SER A 163 8.04 6.92 0.95
C SER A 163 7.41 8.29 1.15
N ILE A 164 6.64 8.73 0.16
CA ILE A 164 5.98 10.04 0.17
C ILE A 164 4.51 9.88 -0.22
N ALA A 165 3.62 10.45 0.61
CA ALA A 165 2.20 10.64 0.31
C ALA A 165 1.96 12.07 -0.12
N VAL A 166 1.34 12.31 -1.29
CA VAL A 166 0.97 13.65 -1.78
C VAL A 166 -0.54 13.75 -1.85
N SER A 167 -1.12 14.68 -1.10
CA SER A 167 -2.56 14.91 -1.05
C SER A 167 -2.87 16.39 -0.90
N LEU A 168 -3.18 17.06 -2.02
CA LEU A 168 -3.50 18.48 -2.05
C LEU A 168 -5.01 18.72 -2.07
N LEU A 169 -5.43 19.89 -1.62
CA LEU A 169 -6.83 20.29 -1.72
C LEU A 169 -7.30 20.35 -3.18
N PHE A 170 -8.50 19.83 -3.42
CA PHE A 170 -9.14 19.81 -4.74
C PHE A 170 -8.31 19.20 -5.88
N SER A 171 -7.28 18.39 -5.57
CA SER A 171 -6.47 17.70 -6.57
C SER A 171 -7.28 16.72 -7.43
N PHE A 172 -8.42 16.23 -6.95
CA PHE A 172 -9.37 15.44 -7.73
C PHE A 172 -10.03 16.22 -8.85
N ALA A 173 -10.17 17.54 -8.71
CA ALA A 173 -10.70 18.45 -9.74
C ALA A 173 -9.58 18.99 -10.64
N ASN A 174 -8.40 19.30 -10.09
CA ASN A 174 -7.23 19.77 -10.84
C ASN A 174 -5.94 19.21 -10.25
N ALA A 175 -5.39 18.22 -10.94
CA ALA A 175 -4.19 17.50 -10.51
C ALA A 175 -2.84 18.18 -10.88
N SER A 176 -2.87 19.38 -11.47
CA SER A 176 -1.65 20.01 -12.02
C SER A 176 -0.54 20.22 -10.99
N HIS A 177 -0.90 20.64 -9.76
CA HIS A 177 0.08 20.86 -8.70
C HIS A 177 0.65 19.54 -8.15
N GLU A 178 -0.18 18.49 -8.00
CA GLU A 178 0.33 17.17 -7.58
C GLU A 178 1.29 16.60 -8.63
N LYS A 179 0.99 16.74 -9.93
CA LYS A 179 1.88 16.31 -11.00
C LYS A 179 3.21 17.05 -10.97
N ALA A 180 3.18 18.36 -10.78
CA ALA A 180 4.41 19.17 -10.66
C ALA A 180 5.25 18.79 -9.43
N ILE A 181 4.61 18.40 -8.32
CA ILE A 181 5.32 17.88 -7.13
C ILE A 181 6.00 16.56 -7.47
N VAL A 182 5.32 15.63 -8.13
CA VAL A 182 5.88 14.31 -8.50
C VAL A 182 7.11 14.47 -9.37
N GLU A 183 7.03 15.28 -10.43
CA GLU A 183 8.17 15.59 -11.31
C GLU A 183 9.35 16.14 -10.51
N ALA A 184 9.09 17.05 -9.57
CA ALA A 184 10.14 17.63 -8.74
C ALA A 184 10.75 16.62 -7.75
N LEU A 185 10.01 15.58 -7.35
CA LEU A 185 10.45 14.54 -6.39
C LEU A 185 11.18 13.38 -7.06
N GLU A 186 11.08 13.19 -8.39
CA GLU A 186 11.75 12.12 -9.14
C GLU A 186 13.23 11.93 -8.75
N PRO A 187 14.04 13.01 -8.59
CA PRO A 187 15.46 12.86 -8.24
C PRO A 187 15.73 12.25 -6.87
N LEU A 188 14.71 12.14 -5.99
CA LEU A 188 14.87 11.50 -4.69
C LEU A 188 14.84 9.97 -4.78
N GLY A 189 14.31 9.39 -5.87
CA GLY A 189 14.22 7.95 -6.08
C GLY A 189 13.31 7.21 -5.08
N LEU A 190 12.42 7.94 -4.39
CA LEU A 190 11.50 7.37 -3.40
C LEU A 190 10.13 7.08 -4.03
N PRO A 191 9.42 6.01 -3.59
CA PRO A 191 8.07 5.77 -4.02
C PRO A 191 7.12 6.89 -3.57
N VAL A 192 6.31 7.40 -4.50
CA VAL A 192 5.36 8.48 -4.27
C VAL A 192 3.94 7.97 -4.52
N SER A 193 3.07 8.15 -3.55
CA SER A 193 1.63 7.89 -3.63
C SER A 193 0.88 9.19 -3.79
N ILE A 194 -0.02 9.28 -4.78
CA ILE A 194 -0.63 10.54 -5.19
C ILE A 194 -2.15 10.45 -5.11
N SER A 195 -2.77 11.45 -4.51
CA SER A 195 -4.19 11.39 -4.18
C SER A 195 -5.10 11.33 -5.40
N HIS A 196 -4.84 12.08 -6.46
CA HIS A 196 -5.66 12.07 -7.66
C HIS A 196 -5.62 10.76 -8.46
N GLN A 197 -4.64 9.87 -8.19
CA GLN A 197 -4.57 8.54 -8.80
C GLN A 197 -5.19 7.45 -7.92
N ILE A 198 -4.99 7.56 -6.59
CA ILE A 198 -5.40 6.52 -5.65
C ILE A 198 -6.87 6.66 -5.27
N LEU A 199 -7.32 7.88 -4.96
CA LEU A 199 -8.71 8.17 -4.57
C LEU A 199 -9.11 9.57 -5.06
N PRO A 200 -9.51 9.72 -6.34
CA PRO A 200 -9.88 11.04 -6.91
C PRO A 200 -11.26 11.50 -6.47
N GLU A 201 -11.49 11.58 -5.17
CA GLU A 201 -12.77 11.96 -4.57
C GLU A 201 -12.62 13.17 -3.65
N TYR A 202 -13.76 13.83 -3.36
CA TYR A 202 -13.84 14.85 -2.30
C TYR A 202 -13.62 14.19 -0.91
N ARG A 203 -13.65 14.99 0.19
CA ARG A 203 -13.38 14.60 1.59
C ARG A 203 -11.88 14.41 1.86
N GLU A 204 -11.28 15.47 2.31
CA GLU A 204 -9.83 15.61 2.51
C GLU A 204 -9.27 14.55 3.46
N PHE A 205 -9.99 14.26 4.57
CA PHE A 205 -9.50 13.31 5.57
C PHE A 205 -9.41 11.90 5.01
N GLU A 206 -10.47 11.39 4.37
CA GLU A 206 -10.50 10.03 3.83
C GLU A 206 -9.50 9.88 2.70
N ARG A 207 -9.41 10.87 1.79
CA ARG A 207 -8.46 10.85 0.69
C ARG A 207 -7.02 10.85 1.20
N THR A 208 -6.67 11.77 2.09
CA THR A 208 -5.32 11.87 2.67
C THR A 208 -4.96 10.61 3.45
N SER A 209 -5.88 10.07 4.26
CA SER A 209 -5.66 8.84 5.01
C SER A 209 -5.41 7.64 4.09
N THR A 210 -6.17 7.51 3.02
CA THR A 210 -6.00 6.42 2.03
C THR A 210 -4.64 6.51 1.34
N VAL A 211 -4.25 7.71 0.92
CA VAL A 211 -2.94 7.93 0.26
C VAL A 211 -1.78 7.66 1.22
N ILE A 212 -1.90 8.07 2.48
CA ILE A 212 -0.89 7.77 3.51
C ILE A 212 -0.78 6.26 3.73
N ILE A 213 -1.90 5.54 3.87
CA ILE A 213 -1.89 4.08 4.05
C ILE A 213 -1.21 3.43 2.84
N ASN A 214 -1.51 3.85 1.62
CA ASN A 214 -0.86 3.33 0.43
C ASN A 214 0.66 3.60 0.45
N ALA A 215 1.09 4.84 0.71
CA ALA A 215 2.51 5.17 0.79
C ALA A 215 3.24 4.42 1.91
N TYR A 216 2.57 4.20 3.03
CA TYR A 216 3.09 3.48 4.19
C TYR A 216 3.32 1.99 3.92
N LEU A 217 2.44 1.38 3.11
CA LEU A 217 2.45 -0.06 2.84
C LEU A 217 3.18 -0.43 1.54
N ALA A 218 3.14 0.43 0.52
CA ALA A 218 3.65 0.12 -0.81
C ALA A 218 5.10 -0.40 -0.83
N PRO A 219 6.07 0.17 -0.09
CA PRO A 219 7.43 -0.36 -0.07
C PRO A 219 7.50 -1.79 0.49
N ARG A 220 6.71 -2.10 1.52
CA ARG A 220 6.68 -3.43 2.15
C ARG A 220 6.03 -4.47 1.25
N VAL A 221 4.92 -4.09 0.60
CA VAL A 221 4.23 -4.95 -0.36
C VAL A 221 5.07 -5.18 -1.62
N SER A 222 5.74 -4.13 -2.14
CA SER A 222 6.62 -4.26 -3.29
C SER A 222 7.83 -5.16 -3.01
N GLN A 223 8.42 -5.07 -1.82
CA GLN A 223 9.48 -5.98 -1.39
C GLN A 223 8.97 -7.43 -1.37
N TYR A 224 7.82 -7.66 -0.75
CA TYR A 224 7.19 -8.98 -0.67
C TYR A 224 6.88 -9.59 -2.04
N LEU A 225 6.41 -8.79 -2.99
CA LEU A 225 6.07 -9.25 -4.35
C LEU A 225 7.29 -9.39 -5.26
N GLY A 226 8.43 -8.78 -4.91
CA GLY A 226 9.67 -8.84 -5.67
C GLY A 226 10.60 -9.98 -5.28
N GLU A 227 10.29 -10.70 -4.19
CA GLU A 227 10.97 -11.93 -3.76
C GLU A 227 10.42 -13.15 -4.48
#